data_5918da83486ab3af25fef9e1c0a9c094
#
_entry.id   5918da83486ab3af25fef9e1c0a9c094
#
_cell.length_a   1.000
_cell.length_b   1.000
_cell.length_c   1.000
_cell.angle_alpha   90.00
_cell.angle_beta   90.00
_cell.angle_gamma   90.00
#
_symmetry.space_group_name_H-M   'P 1'
#
loop_
_entity.id
_entity.type
_entity.pdbx_description
1 polymer ?
#
loop_
_entity_poly.entity_id
_entity_poly.type
_entity_poly.pdbx_seq_one_letter_code
_entity_poly.pdbx_strand_id
1 'polypeptide(L)'
;MAKDIKFSEEARRSMLRGVDTLANAVKVTLGPKGRNVVLEKKFGSPLITNDGVTIAKEIELEDAFENMGAKLVAEVASKTNDVAGDGTTTATVLAQAMIREGLKNVTAGANPMGLRKGIEKAVTAAIEELKTISKPIEGKSSIAQVAAISAADEEVGQLIAEAMERVGNDGVITLEESKGFTTELDVVEGMQFDRGYASPYMITDSDKMEAVLDNPYILITDKKISNIQEILPVLEQVVQQGKPLLIIAEDVEGEALATLVVNKLRGTFNVVAVKAPGFGDRRKAMLEDIAILTGGEVITEELGRDLKSATVESLGRAGKVVVTKENTTVVEGVGSTEQIEARIGQIRAQLEETTSEFDREKLQERLAKLAGGVAVIKVGAATETELKERKLRIEDALNSTRAAVEEGIVAGGGTSLMNVYTKVASIVAEGDEATGINIVLRALEEPVRQIAINAGLEGSVVVERLKGEKVGVGFNAATGEWVNMLESGIVDPAKVTRSALQNAASVAAMFLTTEAVVADKPEPNSPAMPDMGGMGMGGMGGMM
;
A
#
# COMPACT_ATOMS: atom_id res chain seq x y z
N MET A 1 -18.71 -17.73 -23.47
CA MET A 1 -17.37 -18.25 -23.83
C MET A 1 -17.24 -19.70 -23.39
N ALA A 2 -16.61 -20.57 -24.20
CA ALA A 2 -16.34 -21.95 -23.80
C ALA A 2 -15.22 -21.93 -22.73
N LYS A 3 -15.30 -22.90 -21.79
CA LYS A 3 -14.28 -23.02 -20.72
C LYS A 3 -13.31 -24.15 -21.07
N ASP A 4 -12.07 -23.99 -20.66
CA ASP A 4 -11.06 -25.02 -20.61
C ASP A 4 -10.85 -25.42 -19.15
N ILE A 5 -10.80 -26.73 -18.87
CA ILE A 5 -10.77 -27.22 -17.50
C ILE A 5 -9.65 -28.23 -17.37
N LYS A 6 -8.77 -28.01 -16.40
CA LYS A 6 -7.73 -28.95 -15.98
C LYS A 6 -8.04 -29.48 -14.58
N PHE A 7 -7.68 -30.73 -14.34
CA PHE A 7 -7.94 -31.40 -13.07
C PHE A 7 -6.65 -31.92 -12.43
N SER A 8 -6.74 -32.16 -11.14
CA SER A 8 -5.75 -32.91 -10.36
C SER A 8 -4.33 -32.39 -10.55
N GLU A 9 -3.41 -33.28 -10.86
CA GLU A 9 -1.97 -32.98 -10.97
C GLU A 9 -1.65 -32.03 -12.13
N GLU A 10 -2.34 -32.16 -13.27
CA GLU A 10 -2.12 -31.28 -14.43
C GLU A 10 -2.45 -29.82 -14.10
N ALA A 11 -3.58 -29.61 -13.43
CA ALA A 11 -3.99 -28.29 -12.97
C ALA A 11 -2.95 -27.67 -12.04
N ARG A 12 -2.54 -28.41 -11.00
CA ARG A 12 -1.57 -27.97 -10.01
C ARG A 12 -0.18 -27.69 -10.61
N ARG A 13 0.29 -28.55 -11.53
CA ARG A 13 1.58 -28.33 -12.21
C ARG A 13 1.59 -27.09 -13.10
N SER A 14 0.48 -26.84 -13.83
CA SER A 14 0.40 -25.63 -14.66
C SER A 14 0.43 -24.38 -13.78
N MET A 15 -0.38 -24.32 -12.71
CA MET A 15 -0.35 -23.19 -11.78
C MET A 15 1.03 -23.03 -11.09
N LEU A 16 1.70 -24.14 -10.70
CA LEU A 16 3.03 -24.06 -10.07
C LEU A 16 4.06 -23.41 -10.97
N ARG A 17 4.02 -23.66 -12.28
CA ARG A 17 4.95 -22.97 -13.21
C ARG A 17 4.75 -21.46 -13.18
N GLY A 18 3.49 -20.99 -13.09
CA GLY A 18 3.19 -19.56 -12.92
C GLY A 18 3.69 -18.99 -11.60
N VAL A 19 3.45 -19.71 -10.50
CA VAL A 19 4.02 -19.37 -9.17
C VAL A 19 5.54 -19.21 -9.25
N ASP A 20 6.21 -20.19 -9.86
CA ASP A 20 7.67 -20.20 -9.97
C ASP A 20 8.20 -19.06 -10.86
N THR A 21 7.53 -18.79 -11.96
CA THR A 21 7.92 -17.71 -12.88
C THR A 21 7.89 -16.37 -12.16
N LEU A 22 6.78 -16.05 -11.50
CA LEU A 22 6.64 -14.81 -10.77
C LEU A 22 7.62 -14.73 -9.59
N ALA A 23 7.62 -15.74 -8.72
CA ALA A 23 8.46 -15.72 -7.52
C ALA A 23 9.95 -15.68 -7.84
N ASN A 24 10.40 -16.32 -8.93
CA ASN A 24 11.80 -16.26 -9.35
C ASN A 24 12.19 -14.86 -9.86
N ALA A 25 11.28 -14.11 -10.46
CA ALA A 25 11.52 -12.72 -10.84
C ALA A 25 11.59 -11.79 -9.62
N VAL A 26 10.73 -12.03 -8.61
CA VAL A 26 10.67 -11.19 -7.41
C VAL A 26 11.82 -11.46 -6.43
N LYS A 27 12.15 -12.72 -6.15
CA LYS A 27 13.11 -13.10 -5.08
C LYS A 27 14.54 -12.61 -5.28
N VAL A 28 14.93 -12.24 -6.52
CA VAL A 28 16.27 -11.69 -6.81
C VAL A 28 16.51 -10.33 -6.16
N THR A 29 15.46 -9.67 -5.72
CA THR A 29 15.52 -8.36 -5.07
C THR A 29 15.75 -8.44 -3.55
N LEU A 30 15.64 -9.63 -2.95
CA LEU A 30 15.64 -9.80 -1.50
C LEU A 30 17.02 -9.59 -0.87
N GLY A 31 17.08 -8.78 0.18
CA GLY A 31 18.25 -8.55 1.03
C GLY A 31 19.22 -7.49 0.49
N PRO A 32 20.29 -7.19 1.26
CA PRO A 32 21.19 -6.05 1.00
C PRO A 32 22.02 -6.19 -0.29
N LYS A 33 22.13 -7.39 -0.85
CA LYS A 33 22.74 -7.65 -2.16
C LYS A 33 21.72 -8.09 -3.21
N GLY A 34 20.44 -7.82 -2.95
CA GLY A 34 19.37 -7.94 -3.93
C GLY A 34 19.60 -7.04 -5.14
N ARG A 35 19.06 -7.44 -6.29
CA ARG A 35 19.22 -6.74 -7.56
C ARG A 35 17.89 -6.21 -8.07
N ASN A 36 17.95 -5.15 -8.84
CA ASN A 36 16.77 -4.57 -9.47
C ASN A 36 16.25 -5.42 -10.62
N VAL A 37 14.95 -5.32 -10.86
CA VAL A 37 14.25 -5.86 -12.04
C VAL A 37 13.87 -4.69 -12.94
N VAL A 38 13.97 -4.89 -14.25
CA VAL A 38 13.57 -3.90 -15.25
C VAL A 38 12.21 -4.29 -15.81
N LEU A 39 11.25 -3.40 -15.71
CA LEU A 39 9.88 -3.58 -16.17
C LEU A 39 9.64 -2.72 -17.42
N GLU A 40 9.12 -3.31 -18.48
CA GLU A 40 8.69 -2.57 -19.66
C GLU A 40 7.45 -1.74 -19.33
N LYS A 41 7.42 -0.50 -19.80
CA LYS A 41 6.24 0.35 -19.76
C LYS A 41 5.77 0.65 -21.18
N LYS A 42 4.47 0.58 -21.42
CA LYS A 42 3.86 0.87 -22.74
C LYS A 42 4.16 2.29 -23.21
N PHE A 43 4.35 3.22 -22.28
CA PHE A 43 4.69 4.61 -22.53
C PHE A 43 5.77 5.05 -21.56
N GLY A 44 6.75 5.83 -22.02
CA GLY A 44 7.85 6.35 -21.21
C GLY A 44 9.05 5.39 -21.11
N SER A 45 9.92 5.64 -20.14
CA SER A 45 11.10 4.83 -19.88
C SER A 45 10.76 3.55 -19.12
N PRO A 46 11.52 2.44 -19.32
CA PRO A 46 11.39 1.26 -18.47
C PRO A 46 11.53 1.62 -16.98
N LEU A 47 10.75 0.97 -16.14
CA LEU A 47 10.86 1.12 -14.69
C LEU A 47 11.92 0.15 -14.17
N ILE A 48 12.89 0.67 -13.41
CA ILE A 48 13.87 -0.13 -12.66
C ILE A 48 13.45 -0.10 -11.20
N THR A 49 13.20 -1.27 -10.63
CA THR A 49 12.72 -1.37 -9.23
C THR A 49 13.18 -2.66 -8.55
N ASN A 50 13.24 -2.64 -7.23
CA ASN A 50 13.39 -3.80 -6.36
C ASN A 50 12.15 -4.08 -5.52
N ASP A 51 11.10 -3.27 -5.66
CA ASP A 51 9.83 -3.48 -4.96
C ASP A 51 9.10 -4.71 -5.48
N GLY A 52 8.87 -5.68 -4.57
CA GLY A 52 8.28 -6.96 -4.90
C GLY A 52 6.85 -6.88 -5.39
N VAL A 53 6.02 -5.99 -4.84
CA VAL A 53 4.61 -5.87 -5.27
C VAL A 53 4.49 -5.24 -6.64
N THR A 54 5.30 -4.23 -6.95
CA THR A 54 5.36 -3.62 -8.28
C THR A 54 5.78 -4.64 -9.34
N ILE A 55 6.79 -5.46 -9.05
CA ILE A 55 7.22 -6.52 -9.97
C ILE A 55 6.11 -7.56 -10.15
N ALA A 56 5.49 -8.00 -9.04
CA ALA A 56 4.47 -9.04 -9.07
C ALA A 56 3.22 -8.63 -9.86
N LYS A 57 2.80 -7.37 -9.80
CA LYS A 57 1.64 -6.83 -10.52
C LYS A 57 1.87 -6.74 -12.04
N GLU A 58 3.10 -6.54 -12.49
CA GLU A 58 3.43 -6.41 -13.92
C GLU A 58 3.60 -7.76 -14.62
N ILE A 59 3.72 -8.89 -13.88
CA ILE A 59 3.91 -10.20 -14.49
C ILE A 59 2.58 -10.78 -14.93
N GLU A 60 2.40 -10.87 -16.23
CA GLU A 60 1.27 -11.52 -16.88
C GLU A 60 1.80 -12.60 -17.85
N LEU A 61 1.25 -13.82 -17.74
CA LEU A 61 1.70 -14.98 -18.51
C LEU A 61 0.69 -15.32 -19.60
N GLU A 62 1.21 -15.80 -20.74
CA GLU A 62 0.38 -16.14 -21.92
C GLU A 62 -0.53 -17.33 -21.65
N ASP A 63 -0.03 -18.38 -20.97
CA ASP A 63 -0.85 -19.54 -20.57
C ASP A 63 -1.80 -19.14 -19.42
N ALA A 64 -3.10 -19.25 -19.64
CA ALA A 64 -4.12 -18.83 -18.67
C ALA A 64 -4.02 -19.60 -17.34
N PHE A 65 -3.61 -20.87 -17.34
CA PHE A 65 -3.47 -21.68 -16.13
C PHE A 65 -2.22 -21.32 -15.34
N GLU A 66 -1.09 -21.04 -16.04
CA GLU A 66 0.12 -20.52 -15.42
C GLU A 66 -0.14 -19.12 -14.84
N ASN A 67 -0.84 -18.28 -15.60
CA ASN A 67 -1.20 -16.93 -15.17
C ASN A 67 -2.05 -16.92 -13.90
N MET A 68 -2.97 -17.88 -13.72
CA MET A 68 -3.73 -18.01 -12.47
C MET A 68 -2.80 -18.31 -11.28
N GLY A 69 -1.79 -19.16 -11.45
CA GLY A 69 -0.78 -19.42 -10.44
C GLY A 69 0.03 -18.18 -10.08
N ALA A 70 0.46 -17.43 -11.10
CA ALA A 70 1.15 -16.15 -10.90
C ALA A 70 0.27 -15.14 -10.16
N LYS A 71 -0.99 -14.96 -10.56
CA LYS A 71 -1.94 -14.04 -9.92
C LYS A 71 -2.21 -14.36 -8.45
N LEU A 72 -2.26 -15.65 -8.07
CA LEU A 72 -2.41 -16.03 -6.66
C LEU A 72 -1.21 -15.56 -5.80
N VAL A 73 0.01 -15.66 -6.31
CA VAL A 73 1.19 -15.17 -5.59
C VAL A 73 1.28 -13.64 -5.66
N ALA A 74 0.88 -13.01 -6.76
CA ALA A 74 0.76 -11.55 -6.84
C ALA A 74 -0.24 -11.01 -5.80
N GLU A 75 -1.31 -11.76 -5.50
CA GLU A 75 -2.26 -11.42 -4.43
C GLU A 75 -1.60 -11.47 -3.05
N VAL A 76 -0.71 -12.44 -2.79
CA VAL A 76 0.06 -12.50 -1.53
C VAL A 76 0.88 -11.22 -1.33
N ALA A 77 1.62 -10.80 -2.38
CA ALA A 77 2.40 -9.57 -2.34
C ALA A 77 1.51 -8.34 -2.11
N SER A 78 0.40 -8.23 -2.86
CA SER A 78 -0.53 -7.11 -2.75
C SER A 78 -1.19 -7.02 -1.37
N LYS A 79 -1.66 -8.14 -0.80
CA LYS A 79 -2.25 -8.18 0.54
C LYS A 79 -1.24 -7.84 1.64
N THR A 80 0.01 -8.24 1.47
CA THR A 80 1.08 -7.89 2.42
C THR A 80 1.38 -6.40 2.34
N ASN A 81 1.42 -5.82 1.15
CA ASN A 81 1.55 -4.39 0.95
C ASN A 81 0.39 -3.61 1.58
N ASP A 82 -0.86 -4.03 1.35
CA ASP A 82 -2.07 -3.36 1.89
C ASP A 82 -2.07 -3.29 3.43
N VAL A 83 -1.53 -4.32 4.10
CA VAL A 83 -1.55 -4.44 5.57
C VAL A 83 -0.33 -3.84 6.25
N ALA A 84 0.86 -4.04 5.66
CA ALA A 84 2.13 -3.72 6.28
C ALA A 84 2.99 -2.72 5.48
N GLY A 85 2.65 -2.48 4.21
CA GLY A 85 3.33 -1.55 3.32
C GLY A 85 4.75 -1.97 2.91
N ASP A 86 5.21 -3.15 3.34
CA ASP A 86 6.53 -3.72 3.06
C ASP A 86 6.47 -5.26 3.18
N GLY A 87 7.60 -5.96 2.94
CA GLY A 87 7.73 -7.42 3.08
C GLY A 87 7.12 -8.23 1.94
N THR A 88 6.79 -7.62 0.83
CA THR A 88 6.13 -8.23 -0.32
C THR A 88 6.99 -9.31 -0.98
N THR A 89 8.30 -9.10 -1.07
CA THR A 89 9.27 -10.08 -1.54
C THR A 89 9.39 -11.29 -0.61
N THR A 90 9.46 -11.05 0.70
CA THR A 90 9.50 -12.12 1.72
C THR A 90 8.23 -12.98 1.67
N ALA A 91 7.06 -12.35 1.55
CA ALA A 91 5.79 -13.03 1.41
C ALA A 91 5.73 -13.93 0.16
N THR A 92 6.23 -13.43 -0.96
CA THR A 92 6.33 -14.17 -2.23
C THR A 92 7.24 -15.39 -2.10
N VAL A 93 8.40 -15.25 -1.46
CA VAL A 93 9.36 -16.35 -1.21
C VAL A 93 8.74 -17.43 -0.32
N LEU A 94 8.08 -17.02 0.77
CA LEU A 94 7.39 -17.93 1.69
C LEU A 94 6.26 -18.69 0.98
N ALA A 95 5.44 -18.00 0.17
CA ALA A 95 4.35 -18.61 -0.59
C ALA A 95 4.88 -19.66 -1.58
N GLN A 96 5.91 -19.32 -2.36
CA GLN A 96 6.56 -20.25 -3.28
C GLN A 96 7.07 -21.50 -2.55
N ALA A 97 7.74 -21.31 -1.42
CA ALA A 97 8.30 -22.40 -0.64
C ALA A 97 7.21 -23.35 -0.11
N MET A 98 6.15 -22.80 0.49
CA MET A 98 5.03 -23.58 1.01
C MET A 98 4.29 -24.34 -0.10
N ILE A 99 4.04 -23.70 -1.25
CA ILE A 99 3.37 -24.32 -2.39
C ILE A 99 4.23 -25.44 -2.97
N ARG A 100 5.51 -25.20 -3.20
CA ARG A 100 6.43 -26.22 -3.75
C ARG A 100 6.56 -27.44 -2.85
N GLU A 101 6.79 -27.22 -1.55
CA GLU A 101 6.94 -28.30 -0.60
C GLU A 101 5.62 -29.03 -0.36
N GLY A 102 4.50 -28.28 -0.28
CA GLY A 102 3.17 -28.85 -0.14
C GLY A 102 2.78 -29.73 -1.32
N LEU A 103 3.04 -29.31 -2.56
CA LEU A 103 2.72 -30.09 -3.75
C LEU A 103 3.51 -31.40 -3.85
N LYS A 104 4.76 -31.47 -3.39
CA LYS A 104 5.51 -32.71 -3.30
C LYS A 104 4.77 -33.74 -2.44
N ASN A 105 4.23 -33.28 -1.30
CA ASN A 105 3.50 -34.14 -0.37
C ASN A 105 2.10 -34.53 -0.90
N VAL A 106 1.39 -33.62 -1.54
CA VAL A 106 0.08 -33.91 -2.20
C VAL A 106 0.28 -34.95 -3.30
N THR A 107 1.33 -34.81 -4.14
CA THR A 107 1.64 -35.78 -5.19
C THR A 107 2.05 -37.13 -4.61
N ALA A 108 2.65 -37.14 -3.39
CA ALA A 108 2.96 -38.38 -2.66
C ALA A 108 1.76 -39.02 -1.96
N GLY A 109 0.56 -38.43 -2.08
CA GLY A 109 -0.69 -38.96 -1.54
C GLY A 109 -1.15 -38.41 -0.19
N ALA A 110 -0.50 -37.34 0.32
CA ALA A 110 -0.96 -36.67 1.52
C ALA A 110 -2.32 -35.97 1.29
N ASN A 111 -3.20 -36.01 2.28
CA ASN A 111 -4.50 -35.36 2.23
C ASN A 111 -4.34 -33.83 2.34
N PRO A 112 -4.72 -33.05 1.31
CA PRO A 112 -4.56 -31.58 1.30
C PRO A 112 -5.24 -30.89 2.49
N MET A 113 -6.38 -31.42 2.96
CA MET A 113 -7.11 -30.87 4.10
C MET A 113 -6.37 -31.10 5.43
N GLY A 114 -5.63 -32.21 5.57
CA GLY A 114 -4.74 -32.47 6.70
C GLY A 114 -3.53 -31.52 6.67
N LEU A 115 -2.90 -31.36 5.49
CA LEU A 115 -1.81 -30.41 5.29
C LEU A 115 -2.22 -28.99 5.67
N ARG A 116 -3.38 -28.54 5.20
CA ARG A 116 -3.93 -27.22 5.52
C ARG A 116 -4.04 -26.99 7.03
N LYS A 117 -4.60 -27.94 7.79
CA LYS A 117 -4.70 -27.84 9.25
C LYS A 117 -3.32 -27.73 9.92
N GLY A 118 -2.36 -28.50 9.44
CA GLY A 118 -0.99 -28.43 9.94
C GLY A 118 -0.32 -27.09 9.67
N ILE A 119 -0.51 -26.53 8.46
CA ILE A 119 -0.02 -25.20 8.07
C ILE A 119 -0.64 -24.13 8.97
N GLU A 120 -1.96 -24.12 9.14
CA GLU A 120 -2.68 -23.15 9.97
C GLU A 120 -2.18 -23.18 11.43
N LYS A 121 -1.99 -24.37 11.99
CA LYS A 121 -1.49 -24.57 13.36
C LYS A 121 -0.04 -24.09 13.54
N ALA A 122 0.82 -24.41 12.58
CA ALA A 122 2.22 -23.98 12.59
C ALA A 122 2.36 -22.46 12.48
N VAL A 123 1.59 -21.83 11.59
CA VAL A 123 1.62 -20.37 11.38
C VAL A 123 1.07 -19.64 12.60
N THR A 124 0.00 -20.12 13.22
CA THR A 124 -0.53 -19.54 14.45
C THR A 124 0.53 -19.53 15.56
N ALA A 125 1.21 -20.66 15.78
CA ALA A 125 2.27 -20.75 16.79
C ALA A 125 3.48 -19.87 16.45
N ALA A 126 3.86 -19.77 15.17
CA ALA A 126 4.94 -18.89 14.72
C ALA A 126 4.60 -17.41 14.98
N ILE A 127 3.36 -16.99 14.72
CA ILE A 127 2.89 -15.62 14.95
C ILE A 127 2.87 -15.28 16.44
N GLU A 128 2.39 -16.21 17.29
CA GLU A 128 2.42 -16.02 18.73
C GLU A 128 3.85 -15.84 19.26
N GLU A 129 4.78 -16.65 18.77
CA GLU A 129 6.19 -16.54 19.15
C GLU A 129 6.82 -15.25 18.62
N LEU A 130 6.53 -14.84 17.38
CA LEU A 130 6.99 -13.55 16.82
C LEU A 130 6.58 -12.37 17.71
N LYS A 131 5.34 -12.37 18.20
CA LYS A 131 4.87 -11.34 19.14
C LYS A 131 5.63 -11.36 20.46
N THR A 132 6.00 -12.54 20.93
CA THR A 132 6.74 -12.71 22.19
C THR A 132 8.18 -12.18 22.11
N ILE A 133 8.84 -12.38 20.96
CA ILE A 133 10.23 -11.93 20.74
C ILE A 133 10.32 -10.50 20.20
N SER A 134 9.19 -9.90 19.83
CA SER A 134 9.13 -8.51 19.37
C SER A 134 9.52 -7.54 20.48
N LYS A 135 10.28 -6.50 20.12
CA LYS A 135 10.66 -5.41 21.02
C LYS A 135 10.01 -4.11 20.54
N PRO A 136 9.40 -3.32 21.43
CA PRO A 136 8.88 -2.01 21.07
C PRO A 136 10.01 -1.09 20.58
N ILE A 137 9.67 -0.15 19.70
CA ILE A 137 10.58 0.90 19.28
C ILE A 137 10.63 1.98 20.35
N GLU A 138 11.83 2.33 20.78
CA GLU A 138 12.08 3.41 21.72
C GLU A 138 13.00 4.46 21.08
N GLY A 139 12.43 5.65 20.80
CA GLY A 139 13.16 6.83 20.41
C GLY A 139 13.59 6.90 18.94
N LYS A 140 14.08 8.08 18.56
CA LYS A 140 14.45 8.47 17.19
C LYS A 140 15.49 7.56 16.54
N SER A 141 16.47 7.07 17.31
CA SER A 141 17.55 6.23 16.77
C SER A 141 17.03 4.90 16.25
N SER A 142 16.08 4.26 16.96
CA SER A 142 15.50 2.99 16.52
C SER A 142 14.59 3.17 15.30
N ILE A 143 13.88 4.29 15.22
CA ILE A 143 13.09 4.68 14.05
C ILE A 143 14.01 4.85 12.83
N ALA A 144 15.11 5.58 12.99
CA ALA A 144 16.09 5.79 11.92
C ALA A 144 16.70 4.47 11.42
N GLN A 145 17.00 3.53 12.32
CA GLN A 145 17.53 2.21 11.97
C GLN A 145 16.54 1.40 11.11
N VAL A 146 15.27 1.33 11.51
CA VAL A 146 14.23 0.63 10.72
C VAL A 146 14.11 1.24 9.33
N ALA A 147 14.00 2.56 9.26
CA ALA A 147 13.87 3.27 8.00
C ALA A 147 15.12 3.11 7.11
N ALA A 148 16.31 3.17 7.68
CA ALA A 148 17.58 3.00 6.97
C ALA A 148 17.73 1.58 6.39
N ILE A 149 17.33 0.55 7.12
CA ILE A 149 17.35 -0.84 6.62
C ILE A 149 16.37 -1.03 5.47
N SER A 150 15.14 -0.53 5.58
CA SER A 150 14.13 -0.65 4.53
C SER A 150 14.51 0.17 3.28
N ALA A 151 15.00 1.40 3.47
CA ALA A 151 15.49 2.25 2.37
C ALA A 151 16.85 1.82 1.81
N ALA A 152 17.61 0.96 2.49
CA ALA A 152 19.03 0.70 2.22
C ALA A 152 19.87 2.01 2.13
N ASP A 153 19.50 3.04 2.92
CA ASP A 153 20.07 4.39 2.89
C ASP A 153 19.94 5.06 4.28
N GLU A 154 21.08 5.40 4.88
CA GLU A 154 21.13 6.00 6.22
C GLU A 154 20.58 7.43 6.23
N GLU A 155 20.78 8.21 5.16
CA GLU A 155 20.28 9.59 5.07
C GLU A 155 18.75 9.60 5.01
N VAL A 156 18.17 8.71 4.24
CA VAL A 156 16.71 8.50 4.20
C VAL A 156 16.18 8.08 5.57
N GLY A 157 16.89 7.17 6.26
CA GLY A 157 16.53 6.76 7.62
C GLY A 157 16.46 7.92 8.61
N GLN A 158 17.45 8.79 8.60
CA GLN A 158 17.47 9.99 9.45
C GLN A 158 16.34 10.96 9.09
N LEU A 159 16.10 11.17 7.82
CA LEU A 159 15.06 12.07 7.33
C LEU A 159 13.65 11.62 7.76
N ILE A 160 13.35 10.31 7.68
CA ILE A 160 12.08 9.74 8.12
C ILE A 160 11.94 9.88 9.66
N ALA A 161 12.99 9.59 10.40
CA ALA A 161 12.98 9.74 11.85
C ALA A 161 12.77 11.21 12.29
N GLU A 162 13.36 12.16 11.57
CA GLU A 162 13.13 13.59 11.80
C GLU A 162 11.69 14.00 11.46
N ALA A 163 11.16 13.50 10.34
CA ALA A 163 9.77 13.73 9.95
C ALA A 163 8.80 13.24 11.04
N MET A 164 8.99 12.01 11.53
CA MET A 164 8.14 11.44 12.60
C MET A 164 8.30 12.18 13.93
N GLU A 165 9.49 12.68 14.25
CA GLU A 165 9.70 13.50 15.46
C GLU A 165 8.93 14.82 15.38
N ARG A 166 8.86 15.45 14.20
CA ARG A 166 8.18 16.75 14.00
C ARG A 166 6.65 16.62 14.02
N VAL A 167 6.10 15.59 13.36
CA VAL A 167 4.64 15.44 13.24
C VAL A 167 4.05 14.43 14.25
N GLY A 168 4.90 13.70 14.98
CA GLY A 168 4.50 12.63 15.91
C GLY A 168 4.32 11.27 15.20
N ASN A 169 4.18 10.21 16.00
CA ASN A 169 4.09 8.84 15.50
C ASN A 169 2.86 8.61 14.61
N ASP A 170 1.74 9.27 14.92
CA ASP A 170 0.49 9.22 14.16
C ASP A 170 0.38 10.34 13.13
N GLY A 171 1.44 11.13 12.98
CA GLY A 171 1.50 12.29 12.08
C GLY A 171 1.52 11.88 10.61
N VAL A 172 1.06 12.78 9.76
CA VAL A 172 0.99 12.55 8.32
C VAL A 172 2.33 12.90 7.68
N ILE A 173 2.89 11.94 6.94
CA ILE A 173 4.09 12.14 6.13
C ILE A 173 3.73 11.79 4.69
N THR A 174 3.96 12.72 3.77
CA THR A 174 3.70 12.56 2.33
C THR A 174 4.99 12.67 1.53
N LEU A 175 5.00 12.08 0.33
CA LEU A 175 6.11 12.15 -0.60
C LEU A 175 5.75 13.00 -1.80
N GLU A 176 6.62 13.95 -2.13
CA GLU A 176 6.49 14.77 -3.33
C GLU A 176 7.76 14.71 -4.18
N GLU A 177 7.63 15.04 -5.45
CA GLU A 177 8.75 15.15 -6.36
C GLU A 177 9.38 16.53 -6.25
N SER A 178 10.69 16.57 -5.96
CA SER A 178 11.46 17.80 -6.01
C SER A 178 11.92 18.10 -7.43
N LYS A 179 12.03 19.38 -7.76
CA LYS A 179 12.72 19.82 -8.99
C LYS A 179 14.24 19.85 -8.83
N GLY A 180 14.73 19.67 -7.60
CA GLY A 180 16.15 19.62 -7.25
C GLY A 180 16.72 18.21 -7.29
N PHE A 181 18.01 18.09 -7.00
CA PHE A 181 18.73 16.81 -6.94
C PHE A 181 18.74 16.21 -5.54
N THR A 182 18.50 17.01 -4.51
CA THR A 182 18.54 16.65 -3.10
C THR A 182 17.15 16.28 -2.59
N THR A 183 17.09 15.34 -1.66
CA THR A 183 15.86 15.03 -0.93
C THR A 183 15.80 15.92 0.33
N GLU A 184 14.68 16.58 0.55
CA GLU A 184 14.48 17.57 1.60
C GLU A 184 13.20 17.28 2.40
N LEU A 185 13.17 17.70 3.66
CA LEU A 185 12.02 17.59 4.54
C LEU A 185 11.45 18.99 4.83
N ASP A 186 10.20 19.19 4.46
CA ASP A 186 9.41 20.35 4.86
C ASP A 186 8.28 19.92 5.79
N VAL A 187 7.88 20.81 6.70
CA VAL A 187 6.65 20.63 7.48
C VAL A 187 5.72 21.79 7.14
N VAL A 188 4.54 21.43 6.65
CA VAL A 188 3.56 22.39 6.15
C VAL A 188 2.24 22.27 6.91
N GLU A 189 1.43 23.30 6.84
CA GLU A 189 0.07 23.26 7.38
C GLU A 189 -0.78 22.26 6.60
N GLY A 190 -1.46 21.37 7.31
CA GLY A 190 -2.24 20.31 6.69
C GLY A 190 -2.87 19.37 7.71
N MET A 191 -3.75 18.52 7.24
CA MET A 191 -4.37 17.49 8.08
C MET A 191 -4.86 16.29 7.27
N GLN A 192 -5.02 15.16 7.94
CA GLN A 192 -5.67 13.97 7.39
C GLN A 192 -6.92 13.63 8.18
N PHE A 193 -7.95 13.14 7.49
CA PHE A 193 -9.14 12.59 8.11
C PHE A 193 -9.60 11.30 7.43
N ASP A 194 -10.29 10.44 8.19
CA ASP A 194 -10.62 9.06 7.84
C ASP A 194 -11.88 9.00 6.98
N ARG A 195 -11.82 9.56 5.78
CA ARG A 195 -12.85 9.44 4.74
C ARG A 195 -12.19 9.44 3.38
N GLY A 196 -12.50 8.44 2.58
CA GLY A 196 -12.01 8.32 1.22
C GLY A 196 -13.03 8.80 0.18
N TYR A 197 -12.68 8.58 -1.08
CA TYR A 197 -13.53 9.00 -2.21
C TYR A 197 -14.89 8.30 -2.22
N ALA A 198 -15.94 9.04 -2.60
CA ALA A 198 -17.30 8.53 -2.71
C ALA A 198 -17.48 7.48 -3.83
N SER A 199 -16.58 7.48 -4.82
CA SER A 199 -16.60 6.53 -5.93
C SER A 199 -15.19 6.22 -6.43
N PRO A 200 -14.85 4.93 -6.70
CA PRO A 200 -13.56 4.55 -7.30
C PRO A 200 -13.30 5.17 -8.69
N TYR A 201 -14.35 5.60 -9.38
CA TYR A 201 -14.22 6.30 -10.67
C TYR A 201 -13.66 7.73 -10.55
N MET A 202 -13.45 8.22 -9.33
CA MET A 202 -12.87 9.54 -9.07
C MET A 202 -11.35 9.52 -8.92
N ILE A 203 -10.71 8.35 -8.96
CA ILE A 203 -9.25 8.23 -8.89
C ILE A 203 -8.55 8.90 -10.08
N THR A 204 -7.32 9.34 -9.87
CA THR A 204 -6.44 9.90 -10.91
C THR A 204 -5.22 9.02 -11.15
N ASP A 205 -4.82 8.23 -10.15
CA ASP A 205 -3.76 7.24 -10.19
C ASP A 205 -4.35 5.85 -9.95
N SER A 206 -4.43 5.05 -11.00
CA SER A 206 -4.99 3.70 -10.94
C SER A 206 -4.06 2.68 -10.26
N ASP A 207 -2.75 2.93 -10.26
CA ASP A 207 -1.77 2.01 -9.70
C ASP A 207 -1.80 2.07 -8.17
N LYS A 208 -1.95 3.28 -7.63
CA LYS A 208 -2.08 3.55 -6.19
C LYS A 208 -3.53 3.57 -5.70
N MET A 209 -4.51 3.53 -6.59
CA MET A 209 -5.94 3.72 -6.27
C MET A 209 -6.21 5.02 -5.52
N GLU A 210 -5.56 6.10 -5.94
CA GLU A 210 -5.63 7.42 -5.32
C GLU A 210 -6.19 8.47 -6.27
N ALA A 211 -6.81 9.49 -5.70
CA ALA A 211 -7.14 10.73 -6.39
C ALA A 211 -6.23 11.84 -5.89
N VAL A 212 -5.40 12.39 -6.76
CA VAL A 212 -4.51 13.51 -6.47
C VAL A 212 -5.04 14.77 -7.15
N LEU A 213 -5.22 15.83 -6.39
CA LEU A 213 -5.68 17.15 -6.85
C LEU A 213 -4.61 18.18 -6.52
N ASP A 214 -4.05 18.83 -7.53
CA ASP A 214 -3.08 19.91 -7.37
C ASP A 214 -3.76 21.27 -7.40
N ASN A 215 -3.51 22.09 -6.39
CA ASN A 215 -4.11 23.41 -6.20
C ASN A 215 -5.65 23.43 -6.31
N PRO A 216 -6.36 22.48 -5.62
CA PRO A 216 -7.81 22.39 -5.73
C PRO A 216 -8.55 23.52 -5.00
N TYR A 217 -9.77 23.77 -5.44
CA TYR A 217 -10.80 24.36 -4.60
C TYR A 217 -11.42 23.29 -3.70
N ILE A 218 -11.91 23.68 -2.52
CA ILE A 218 -12.50 22.78 -1.53
C ILE A 218 -13.87 23.33 -1.11
N LEU A 219 -14.94 22.64 -1.50
CA LEU A 219 -16.30 22.91 -1.07
C LEU A 219 -16.58 22.11 0.22
N ILE A 220 -16.97 22.81 1.28
CA ILE A 220 -17.18 22.22 2.61
C ILE A 220 -18.62 22.46 3.03
N THR A 221 -19.38 21.38 3.28
CA THR A 221 -20.78 21.49 3.72
C THR A 221 -21.16 20.35 4.67
N ASP A 222 -22.05 20.63 5.60
CA ASP A 222 -22.69 19.62 6.46
C ASP A 222 -23.95 19.00 5.82
N LYS A 223 -24.32 19.46 4.62
CA LYS A 223 -25.47 18.97 3.88
C LYS A 223 -25.14 17.74 3.05
N LYS A 224 -26.18 16.96 2.76
CA LYS A 224 -26.17 15.90 1.77
C LYS A 224 -26.45 16.49 0.38
N ILE A 225 -25.67 16.08 -0.61
CA ILE A 225 -25.81 16.54 -2.00
C ILE A 225 -26.35 15.37 -2.83
N SER A 226 -27.63 15.43 -3.19
CA SER A 226 -28.30 14.41 -4.02
C SER A 226 -28.63 14.93 -5.42
N ASN A 227 -28.85 16.25 -5.54
CA ASN A 227 -29.20 16.92 -6.79
C ASN A 227 -28.06 17.86 -7.22
N ILE A 228 -27.58 17.70 -8.45
CA ILE A 228 -26.49 18.52 -9.01
C ILE A 228 -26.85 20.02 -9.09
N GLN A 229 -28.13 20.35 -9.23
CA GLN A 229 -28.61 21.74 -9.32
C GLN A 229 -28.30 22.57 -8.07
N GLU A 230 -28.11 21.92 -6.92
CA GLU A 230 -27.78 22.61 -5.66
C GLU A 230 -26.39 23.23 -5.68
N ILE A 231 -25.45 22.62 -6.41
CA ILE A 231 -24.05 23.05 -6.48
C ILE A 231 -23.65 23.55 -7.87
N LEU A 232 -24.58 23.54 -8.84
CA LEU A 232 -24.30 23.92 -10.21
C LEU A 232 -23.65 25.30 -10.35
N PRO A 233 -24.12 26.38 -9.65
CA PRO A 233 -23.54 27.70 -9.77
C PRO A 233 -22.07 27.78 -9.38
N VAL A 234 -21.65 27.05 -8.33
CA VAL A 234 -20.26 27.01 -7.89
C VAL A 234 -19.42 26.10 -8.82
N LEU A 235 -19.99 24.99 -9.32
CA LEU A 235 -19.30 24.14 -10.29
C LEU A 235 -18.95 24.90 -11.58
N GLU A 236 -19.87 25.68 -12.13
CA GLU A 236 -19.62 26.49 -13.32
C GLU A 236 -18.46 27.47 -13.12
N GLN A 237 -18.40 28.13 -11.96
CA GLN A 237 -17.31 29.06 -11.62
C GLN A 237 -15.96 28.34 -11.52
N VAL A 238 -15.92 27.16 -10.88
CA VAL A 238 -14.69 26.38 -10.73
C VAL A 238 -14.20 25.84 -12.08
N VAL A 239 -15.12 25.33 -12.91
CA VAL A 239 -14.80 24.86 -14.28
C VAL A 239 -14.24 25.98 -15.15
N GLN A 240 -14.82 27.18 -15.07
CA GLN A 240 -14.31 28.36 -15.82
C GLN A 240 -12.87 28.72 -15.43
N GLN A 241 -12.46 28.44 -14.18
CA GLN A 241 -11.10 28.68 -13.73
C GLN A 241 -10.14 27.53 -14.02
N GLY A 242 -10.63 26.41 -14.55
CA GLY A 242 -9.82 25.24 -14.90
C GLY A 242 -9.15 24.55 -13.70
N LYS A 243 -9.68 24.74 -12.50
CA LYS A 243 -9.14 24.19 -11.26
C LYS A 243 -9.84 22.88 -10.87
N PRO A 244 -9.14 21.93 -10.21
CA PRO A 244 -9.79 20.78 -9.59
C PRO A 244 -10.68 21.19 -8.42
N LEU A 245 -11.64 20.35 -8.08
CA LEU A 245 -12.53 20.54 -6.92
C LEU A 245 -12.55 19.31 -6.03
N LEU A 246 -12.33 19.53 -4.73
CA LEU A 246 -12.70 18.58 -3.68
C LEU A 246 -14.06 19.00 -3.10
N ILE A 247 -15.00 18.06 -2.99
CA ILE A 247 -16.29 18.27 -2.32
C ILE A 247 -16.28 17.45 -1.02
N ILE A 248 -16.40 18.13 0.12
CA ILE A 248 -16.56 17.51 1.44
C ILE A 248 -17.99 17.79 1.88
N ALA A 249 -18.82 16.74 1.89
CA ALA A 249 -20.25 16.85 2.22
C ALA A 249 -20.66 15.73 3.17
N GLU A 250 -21.81 15.87 3.85
CA GLU A 250 -22.34 14.74 4.65
C GLU A 250 -22.41 13.45 3.82
N ASP A 251 -22.94 13.55 2.62
CA ASP A 251 -22.90 12.51 1.58
C ASP A 251 -23.06 13.16 0.21
N VAL A 252 -22.52 12.49 -0.82
CA VAL A 252 -22.77 12.83 -2.22
C VAL A 252 -23.28 11.58 -2.91
N GLU A 253 -24.52 11.61 -3.37
CA GLU A 253 -25.20 10.42 -3.89
C GLU A 253 -26.12 10.71 -5.06
N GLY A 254 -26.76 9.66 -5.58
CA GLY A 254 -27.81 9.74 -6.60
C GLY A 254 -27.35 10.41 -7.89
N GLU A 255 -28.18 11.34 -8.38
CA GLU A 255 -27.93 12.08 -9.61
C GLU A 255 -26.66 12.96 -9.53
N ALA A 256 -26.42 13.59 -8.38
CA ALA A 256 -25.24 14.44 -8.20
C ALA A 256 -23.94 13.63 -8.37
N LEU A 257 -23.80 12.50 -7.68
CA LEU A 257 -22.63 11.65 -7.79
C LEU A 257 -22.43 11.12 -9.21
N ALA A 258 -23.51 10.63 -9.84
CA ALA A 258 -23.46 10.11 -11.21
C ALA A 258 -22.99 11.19 -12.21
N THR A 259 -23.51 12.41 -12.09
CA THR A 259 -23.14 13.53 -12.94
C THR A 259 -21.67 13.93 -12.77
N LEU A 260 -21.18 14.02 -11.53
CA LEU A 260 -19.78 14.31 -11.24
C LEU A 260 -18.85 13.23 -11.82
N VAL A 261 -19.17 11.95 -11.62
CA VAL A 261 -18.39 10.83 -12.17
C VAL A 261 -18.34 10.87 -13.69
N VAL A 262 -19.48 11.09 -14.38
CA VAL A 262 -19.52 11.17 -15.84
C VAL A 262 -18.65 12.32 -16.37
N ASN A 263 -18.71 13.50 -15.75
CA ASN A 263 -17.89 14.64 -16.17
C ASN A 263 -16.40 14.40 -15.91
N LYS A 264 -16.05 13.75 -14.80
CA LYS A 264 -14.68 13.31 -14.51
C LYS A 264 -14.16 12.35 -15.57
N LEU A 265 -14.92 11.31 -15.91
CA LEU A 265 -14.53 10.29 -16.90
C LEU A 265 -14.39 10.88 -18.31
N ARG A 266 -15.18 11.91 -18.64
CA ARG A 266 -15.05 12.67 -19.90
C ARG A 266 -13.87 13.63 -19.92
N GLY A 267 -13.16 13.80 -18.80
CA GLY A 267 -12.06 14.76 -18.70
C GLY A 267 -12.46 16.23 -18.73
N THR A 268 -13.77 16.52 -18.61
CA THR A 268 -14.28 17.90 -18.62
C THR A 268 -14.09 18.61 -17.29
N PHE A 269 -14.05 17.86 -16.20
CA PHE A 269 -13.90 18.40 -14.85
C PHE A 269 -13.20 17.43 -13.91
N ASN A 270 -12.11 17.88 -13.30
CA ASN A 270 -11.40 17.08 -12.29
C ASN A 270 -12.01 17.33 -10.90
N VAL A 271 -12.84 16.41 -10.45
CA VAL A 271 -13.59 16.50 -9.19
C VAL A 271 -13.48 15.22 -8.39
N VAL A 272 -13.36 15.37 -7.08
CA VAL A 272 -13.44 14.27 -6.10
C VAL A 272 -14.43 14.65 -5.02
N ALA A 273 -15.32 13.73 -4.68
CA ALA A 273 -16.25 13.87 -3.58
C ALA A 273 -15.86 12.92 -2.46
N VAL A 274 -15.89 13.40 -1.22
CA VAL A 274 -15.62 12.64 0.00
C VAL A 274 -16.71 12.91 1.03
N LYS A 275 -16.93 11.94 1.92
CA LYS A 275 -17.86 12.15 3.04
C LYS A 275 -17.19 12.99 4.13
N ALA A 276 -17.96 13.85 4.76
CA ALA A 276 -17.51 14.63 5.92
C ALA A 276 -17.10 13.70 7.09
N PRO A 277 -16.00 13.99 7.77
CA PRO A 277 -15.56 13.22 8.93
C PRO A 277 -16.47 13.42 10.13
N GLY A 278 -16.60 12.41 10.99
CA GLY A 278 -17.40 12.47 12.21
C GLY A 278 -18.92 12.42 11.99
N PHE A 279 -19.67 12.61 13.08
CA PHE A 279 -21.14 12.61 13.10
C PHE A 279 -21.65 13.70 14.07
N GLY A 280 -22.83 14.25 13.78
CA GLY A 280 -23.47 15.27 14.64
C GLY A 280 -22.58 16.50 14.88
N ASP A 281 -22.51 16.99 16.11
CA ASP A 281 -21.73 18.19 16.46
C ASP A 281 -20.22 18.02 16.22
N ARG A 282 -19.70 16.79 16.31
CA ARG A 282 -18.30 16.51 15.98
C ARG A 282 -18.02 16.72 14.49
N ARG A 283 -18.95 16.34 13.60
CA ARG A 283 -18.83 16.60 12.17
C ARG A 283 -18.70 18.10 11.92
N LYS A 284 -19.57 18.90 12.55
CA LYS A 284 -19.53 20.36 12.42
C LYS A 284 -18.19 20.93 12.86
N ALA A 285 -17.71 20.50 14.01
CA ALA A 285 -16.43 20.94 14.55
C ALA A 285 -15.23 20.55 13.63
N MET A 286 -15.25 19.35 13.05
CA MET A 286 -14.21 18.92 12.11
C MET A 286 -14.29 19.64 10.77
N LEU A 287 -15.49 19.90 10.25
CA LEU A 287 -15.66 20.73 9.04
C LEU A 287 -15.16 22.15 9.24
N GLU A 288 -15.37 22.72 10.43
CA GLU A 288 -14.86 24.03 10.79
C GLU A 288 -13.33 24.05 10.89
N ASP A 289 -12.71 22.99 11.46
CA ASP A 289 -11.25 22.83 11.48
C ASP A 289 -10.69 22.78 10.06
N ILE A 290 -11.33 22.03 9.14
CA ILE A 290 -10.92 21.96 7.73
C ILE A 290 -11.10 23.32 7.04
N ALA A 291 -12.19 24.03 7.30
CA ALA A 291 -12.46 25.34 6.73
C ALA A 291 -11.39 26.37 7.16
N ILE A 292 -11.05 26.40 8.44
CA ILE A 292 -10.00 27.27 8.99
C ILE A 292 -8.64 26.93 8.36
N LEU A 293 -8.30 25.64 8.27
CA LEU A 293 -7.06 25.19 7.67
C LEU A 293 -6.92 25.59 6.19
N THR A 294 -8.03 25.54 5.45
CA THR A 294 -8.03 25.79 3.99
C THR A 294 -8.42 27.21 3.62
N GLY A 295 -8.73 28.06 4.59
CA GLY A 295 -9.16 29.43 4.37
C GLY A 295 -10.54 29.54 3.70
N GLY A 296 -11.37 28.49 3.81
CA GLY A 296 -12.72 28.45 3.29
C GLY A 296 -13.78 28.65 4.35
N GLU A 297 -15.03 28.44 3.97
CA GLU A 297 -16.19 28.56 4.84
C GLU A 297 -17.02 27.27 4.81
N VAL A 298 -17.61 26.90 5.96
CA VAL A 298 -18.58 25.80 6.00
C VAL A 298 -19.92 26.32 5.48
N ILE A 299 -20.44 25.70 4.42
CA ILE A 299 -21.77 26.03 3.88
C ILE A 299 -22.81 25.23 4.64
N THR A 300 -23.53 25.90 5.56
CA THR A 300 -24.55 25.30 6.41
C THR A 300 -25.74 26.22 6.59
N GLU A 301 -26.93 25.64 6.71
CA GLU A 301 -28.17 26.39 6.95
C GLU A 301 -28.19 27.10 8.30
N GLU A 302 -27.52 26.54 9.29
CA GLU A 302 -27.44 27.15 10.63
C GLU A 302 -26.76 28.53 10.60
N LEU A 303 -25.82 28.72 9.66
CA LEU A 303 -25.18 30.02 9.42
C LEU A 303 -25.90 30.85 8.35
N GLY A 304 -27.09 30.43 7.89
CA GLY A 304 -27.84 31.10 6.84
C GLY A 304 -27.21 31.01 5.44
N ARG A 305 -26.34 30.01 5.22
CA ARG A 305 -25.63 29.81 3.94
C ARG A 305 -26.27 28.67 3.16
N ASP A 306 -26.60 28.91 1.89
CA ASP A 306 -27.14 27.90 0.99
C ASP A 306 -26.11 27.51 -0.07
N LEU A 307 -26.02 26.23 -0.43
CA LEU A 307 -25.18 25.71 -1.49
C LEU A 307 -25.41 26.42 -2.83
N LYS A 308 -26.65 26.83 -3.13
CA LYS A 308 -26.99 27.57 -4.34
C LYS A 308 -26.38 28.97 -4.43
N SER A 309 -26.06 29.55 -3.28
CA SER A 309 -25.42 30.88 -3.19
C SER A 309 -23.91 30.81 -2.99
N ALA A 310 -23.34 29.61 -2.93
CA ALA A 310 -21.90 29.42 -2.79
C ALA A 310 -21.15 29.97 -4.01
N THR A 311 -20.05 30.66 -3.74
CA THR A 311 -19.14 31.21 -4.77
C THR A 311 -17.74 30.70 -4.53
N VAL A 312 -16.84 30.86 -5.49
CA VAL A 312 -15.44 30.47 -5.35
C VAL A 312 -14.72 31.17 -4.19
N GLU A 313 -15.23 32.30 -3.73
CA GLU A 313 -14.67 33.04 -2.60
C GLU A 313 -14.92 32.34 -1.26
N SER A 314 -16.01 31.56 -1.14
CA SER A 314 -16.32 30.76 0.04
C SER A 314 -15.61 29.39 0.06
N LEU A 315 -14.94 29.01 -1.02
CA LEU A 315 -14.24 27.75 -1.11
C LEU A 315 -12.87 27.81 -0.43
N GLY A 316 -12.54 26.73 0.29
CA GLY A 316 -11.18 26.51 0.77
C GLY A 316 -10.21 26.23 -0.37
N ARG A 317 -8.92 26.33 -0.07
CA ARG A 317 -7.82 26.01 -0.99
C ARG A 317 -6.72 25.24 -0.27
N ALA A 318 -5.97 24.46 -1.04
CA ALA A 318 -4.76 23.80 -0.58
C ALA A 318 -3.77 23.72 -1.74
N GLY A 319 -2.48 23.51 -1.44
CA GLY A 319 -1.47 23.21 -2.45
C GLY A 319 -1.75 21.86 -3.09
N LYS A 320 -2.14 20.86 -2.28
CA LYS A 320 -2.43 19.51 -2.75
C LYS A 320 -3.46 18.81 -1.89
N VAL A 321 -4.26 17.94 -2.50
CA VAL A 321 -5.13 16.99 -1.79
C VAL A 321 -4.91 15.59 -2.35
N VAL A 322 -4.72 14.61 -1.45
CA VAL A 322 -4.62 13.19 -1.79
C VAL A 322 -5.78 12.45 -1.14
N VAL A 323 -6.56 11.75 -1.94
CA VAL A 323 -7.71 10.97 -1.45
C VAL A 323 -7.52 9.50 -1.81
N THR A 324 -7.42 8.66 -0.80
CA THR A 324 -7.39 7.21 -0.93
C THR A 324 -8.80 6.62 -0.77
N LYS A 325 -8.91 5.31 -0.71
CA LYS A 325 -10.18 4.63 -0.40
C LYS A 325 -10.70 4.94 1.01
N GLU A 326 -9.81 5.24 1.95
CA GLU A 326 -10.13 5.37 3.37
C GLU A 326 -9.85 6.75 3.94
N ASN A 327 -8.90 7.49 3.37
CA ASN A 327 -8.40 8.74 3.92
C ASN A 327 -8.41 9.88 2.91
N THR A 328 -8.53 11.09 3.43
CA THR A 328 -8.29 12.35 2.70
C THR A 328 -7.22 13.15 3.42
N THR A 329 -6.15 13.49 2.72
CA THR A 329 -5.03 14.30 3.21
C THR A 329 -5.03 15.65 2.50
N VAL A 330 -5.11 16.72 3.25
CA VAL A 330 -4.97 18.11 2.78
C VAL A 330 -3.55 18.57 3.13
N VAL A 331 -2.80 19.04 2.14
CA VAL A 331 -1.41 19.49 2.26
C VAL A 331 -1.32 20.94 1.81
N GLU A 332 -0.59 21.76 2.55
CA GLU A 332 -0.45 23.21 2.29
C GLU A 332 -1.80 23.93 2.24
N GLY A 333 -2.57 23.82 3.32
CA GLY A 333 -3.80 24.61 3.49
C GLY A 333 -3.48 26.12 3.46
N VAL A 334 -4.33 26.91 2.81
CA VAL A 334 -4.13 28.36 2.60
C VAL A 334 -4.75 29.20 3.73
N GLY A 335 -5.18 28.56 4.81
CA GLY A 335 -5.72 29.24 5.98
C GLY A 335 -4.70 30.15 6.68
N SER A 336 -5.21 31.17 7.38
CA SER A 336 -4.33 32.06 8.16
C SER A 336 -3.77 31.32 9.36
N THR A 337 -2.46 31.33 9.54
CA THR A 337 -1.75 30.76 10.69
C THR A 337 -2.31 31.28 12.02
N GLU A 338 -2.70 32.57 12.08
CA GLU A 338 -3.32 33.16 13.28
C GLU A 338 -4.65 32.52 13.61
N GLN A 339 -5.49 32.21 12.60
CA GLN A 339 -6.79 31.54 12.81
C GLN A 339 -6.60 30.07 13.22
N ILE A 340 -5.61 29.39 12.65
CA ILE A 340 -5.24 28.01 13.00
C ILE A 340 -4.76 27.95 14.46
N GLU A 341 -3.86 28.84 14.85
CA GLU A 341 -3.38 28.93 16.24
C GLU A 341 -4.49 29.26 17.23
N ALA A 342 -5.38 30.19 16.87
CA ALA A 342 -6.56 30.52 17.68
C ALA A 342 -7.47 29.29 17.85
N ARG A 343 -7.67 28.51 16.78
CA ARG A 343 -8.48 27.28 16.83
C ARG A 343 -7.82 26.20 17.70
N ILE A 344 -6.51 26.02 17.59
CA ILE A 344 -5.73 25.15 18.47
C ILE A 344 -5.89 25.56 19.93
N GLY A 345 -5.84 26.86 20.22
CA GLY A 345 -6.08 27.40 21.56
C GLY A 345 -7.47 27.09 22.10
N GLN A 346 -8.53 27.20 21.25
CA GLN A 346 -9.89 26.83 21.61
C GLN A 346 -10.02 25.34 21.96
N ILE A 347 -9.42 24.45 21.14
CA ILE A 347 -9.47 23.00 21.37
C ILE A 347 -8.73 22.65 22.67
N ARG A 348 -7.60 23.29 22.98
CA ARG A 348 -6.88 23.12 24.25
C ARG A 348 -7.71 23.54 25.46
N ALA A 349 -8.39 24.68 25.37
CA ALA A 349 -9.31 25.11 26.44
C ALA A 349 -10.45 24.11 26.66
N GLN A 350 -11.08 23.61 25.60
CA GLN A 350 -12.09 22.57 25.69
C GLN A 350 -11.57 21.27 26.31
N LEU A 351 -10.31 20.92 26.03
CA LEU A 351 -9.65 19.75 26.60
C LEU A 351 -9.45 19.86 28.12
N GLU A 352 -9.18 21.05 28.62
CA GLU A 352 -9.05 21.31 30.06
C GLU A 352 -10.39 21.28 30.78
N GLU A 353 -11.48 21.73 30.14
CA GLU A 353 -12.81 21.81 30.71
C GLU A 353 -13.56 20.47 30.68
N THR A 354 -13.25 19.59 29.75
CA THR A 354 -13.99 18.32 29.57
C THR A 354 -13.71 17.32 30.70
N THR A 355 -14.80 16.75 31.24
CA THR A 355 -14.73 15.67 32.24
C THR A 355 -14.96 14.27 31.65
N SER A 356 -15.38 14.20 30.40
CA SER A 356 -15.61 12.94 29.68
C SER A 356 -14.29 12.41 29.08
N GLU A 357 -13.86 11.23 29.47
CA GLU A 357 -12.66 10.58 28.91
C GLU A 357 -12.79 10.39 27.40
N PHE A 358 -13.97 10.02 26.91
CA PHE A 358 -14.22 9.84 25.49
C PHE A 358 -14.14 11.16 24.71
N ASP A 359 -14.67 12.25 25.25
CA ASP A 359 -14.58 13.57 24.59
C ASP A 359 -13.15 14.11 24.66
N ARG A 360 -12.45 13.83 25.76
CA ARG A 360 -11.02 14.14 25.92
C ARG A 360 -10.19 13.48 24.84
N GLU A 361 -10.36 12.17 24.60
CA GLU A 361 -9.68 11.42 23.55
C GLU A 361 -9.94 12.05 22.17
N LYS A 362 -11.20 12.39 21.86
CA LYS A 362 -11.57 12.97 20.56
C LYS A 362 -11.06 14.41 20.37
N LEU A 363 -10.98 15.20 21.43
CA LEU A 363 -10.37 16.52 21.39
C LEU A 363 -8.85 16.42 21.20
N GLN A 364 -8.20 15.45 21.86
CA GLN A 364 -6.77 15.18 21.65
C GLN A 364 -6.47 14.77 20.20
N GLU A 365 -7.29 13.88 19.62
CA GLU A 365 -7.17 13.49 18.21
C GLU A 365 -7.30 14.69 17.27
N ARG A 366 -8.30 15.56 17.47
CA ARG A 366 -8.46 16.78 16.67
C ARG A 366 -7.28 17.74 16.83
N LEU A 367 -6.82 17.93 18.08
CA LEU A 367 -5.67 18.77 18.37
C LEU A 367 -4.41 18.26 17.64
N ALA A 368 -4.14 16.96 17.71
CA ALA A 368 -3.00 16.35 17.05
C ALA A 368 -3.06 16.52 15.52
N LYS A 369 -4.25 16.32 14.92
CA LYS A 369 -4.44 16.48 13.47
C LYS A 369 -4.25 17.94 13.00
N LEU A 370 -4.68 18.92 13.77
CA LEU A 370 -4.58 20.34 13.37
C LEU A 370 -3.21 20.95 13.72
N ALA A 371 -2.64 20.60 14.89
CA ALA A 371 -1.37 21.18 15.36
C ALA A 371 -0.13 20.49 14.80
N GLY A 372 -0.23 19.21 14.39
CA GLY A 372 0.92 18.43 13.90
C GLY A 372 1.36 18.79 12.49
N GLY A 373 0.48 19.36 11.68
CA GLY A 373 0.76 19.62 10.28
C GLY A 373 0.96 18.34 9.45
N VAL A 374 1.58 18.49 8.29
CA VAL A 374 1.98 17.41 7.39
C VAL A 374 3.46 17.54 7.09
N ALA A 375 4.23 16.48 7.33
CA ALA A 375 5.61 16.41 6.87
C ALA A 375 5.63 16.01 5.39
N VAL A 376 6.33 16.78 4.57
CA VAL A 376 6.47 16.55 3.13
C VAL A 376 7.92 16.24 2.84
N ILE A 377 8.20 14.99 2.45
CA ILE A 377 9.51 14.59 1.95
C ILE A 377 9.54 14.83 0.45
N LYS A 378 10.28 15.86 0.03
CA LYS A 378 10.49 16.24 -1.36
C LYS A 378 11.67 15.45 -1.92
N VAL A 379 11.37 14.42 -2.72
CA VAL A 379 12.37 13.50 -3.26
C VAL A 379 13.05 14.10 -4.47
N GLY A 380 14.37 14.25 -4.43
CA GLY A 380 15.18 14.73 -5.54
C GLY A 380 16.01 13.63 -6.20
N ALA A 381 16.24 13.74 -7.50
CA ALA A 381 17.12 12.83 -8.26
C ALA A 381 17.60 13.47 -9.55
N ALA A 382 18.65 12.88 -10.17
CA ALA A 382 19.21 13.39 -11.42
C ALA A 382 18.38 12.99 -12.65
N THR A 383 17.65 11.88 -12.59
CA THR A 383 16.84 11.36 -13.71
C THR A 383 15.44 10.94 -13.21
N GLU A 384 14.47 10.93 -14.12
CA GLU A 384 13.10 10.47 -13.80
C GLU A 384 13.06 9.00 -13.34
N THR A 385 13.89 8.15 -13.92
CA THR A 385 13.99 6.74 -13.52
C THR A 385 14.51 6.58 -12.09
N GLU A 386 15.55 7.34 -11.73
CA GLU A 386 16.10 7.36 -10.37
C GLU A 386 15.10 7.96 -9.39
N LEU A 387 14.39 9.01 -9.77
CA LEU A 387 13.37 9.65 -8.95
C LEU A 387 12.25 8.68 -8.57
N LYS A 388 11.73 7.95 -9.54
CA LYS A 388 10.69 6.94 -9.31
C LYS A 388 11.17 5.80 -8.39
N GLU A 389 12.37 5.30 -8.63
CA GLU A 389 12.96 4.25 -7.79
C GLU A 389 13.16 4.74 -6.35
N ARG A 390 13.76 5.92 -6.17
CA ARG A 390 14.00 6.51 -4.86
C ARG A 390 12.71 6.80 -4.10
N LYS A 391 11.67 7.27 -4.79
CA LYS A 391 10.35 7.52 -4.21
C LYS A 391 9.70 6.24 -3.69
N LEU A 392 9.69 5.16 -4.47
CA LEU A 392 9.16 3.86 -4.03
C LEU A 392 9.92 3.34 -2.80
N ARG A 393 11.23 3.44 -2.79
CA ARG A 393 12.08 3.01 -1.68
C ARG A 393 11.82 3.81 -0.40
N ILE A 394 11.62 5.12 -0.50
CA ILE A 394 11.27 5.96 0.66
C ILE A 394 9.84 5.64 1.15
N GLU A 395 8.92 5.34 0.23
CA GLU A 395 7.56 4.93 0.57
C GLU A 395 7.54 3.61 1.37
N ASP A 396 8.30 2.62 0.94
CA ASP A 396 8.47 1.35 1.66
C ASP A 396 9.08 1.57 3.04
N ALA A 397 10.13 2.41 3.14
CA ALA A 397 10.78 2.73 4.40
C ALA A 397 9.84 3.44 5.39
N LEU A 398 8.99 4.35 4.90
CA LEU A 398 8.00 5.03 5.72
C LEU A 398 6.93 4.05 6.24
N ASN A 399 6.43 3.17 5.38
CA ASN A 399 5.43 2.16 5.76
C ASN A 399 6.02 1.13 6.72
N SER A 400 7.24 0.66 6.45
CA SER A 400 8.00 -0.23 7.33
C SER A 400 8.20 0.38 8.72
N THR A 401 8.52 1.67 8.78
CA THR A 401 8.70 2.39 10.05
C THR A 401 7.39 2.50 10.83
N ARG A 402 6.27 2.82 10.17
CA ARG A 402 4.94 2.82 10.80
C ARG A 402 4.57 1.44 11.34
N ALA A 403 4.78 0.39 10.54
CA ALA A 403 4.54 -0.99 10.96
C ALA A 403 5.36 -1.37 12.20
N ALA A 404 6.60 -0.87 12.30
CA ALA A 404 7.47 -1.10 13.44
C ALA A 404 7.03 -0.32 14.70
N VAL A 405 6.49 0.88 14.56
CA VAL A 405 5.89 1.62 15.67
C VAL A 405 4.66 0.90 16.23
N GLU A 406 3.85 0.28 15.35
CA GLU A 406 2.62 -0.42 15.75
C GLU A 406 2.87 -1.73 16.49
N GLU A 407 3.76 -2.60 16.01
CA GLU A 407 3.93 -3.97 16.55
C GLU A 407 5.37 -4.26 17.04
N GLY A 408 6.26 -3.25 17.03
CA GLY A 408 7.65 -3.41 17.41
C GLY A 408 8.52 -4.03 16.32
N ILE A 409 9.75 -4.36 16.70
CA ILE A 409 10.81 -4.89 15.82
C ILE A 409 11.28 -6.27 16.26
N VAL A 410 11.74 -7.05 15.28
CA VAL A 410 12.38 -8.36 15.47
C VAL A 410 13.73 -8.39 14.76
N ALA A 411 14.53 -9.41 15.00
CA ALA A 411 15.78 -9.63 14.28
C ALA A 411 15.52 -9.75 12.76
N GLY A 412 16.17 -8.91 11.97
CA GLY A 412 15.96 -8.81 10.52
C GLY A 412 16.66 -9.90 9.71
N GLY A 413 16.64 -9.72 8.37
CA GLY A 413 17.33 -10.60 7.45
C GLY A 413 16.84 -12.06 7.46
N GLY A 414 15.56 -12.28 7.78
CA GLY A 414 14.96 -13.61 7.90
C GLY A 414 15.33 -14.36 9.20
N THR A 415 16.14 -13.75 10.07
CA THR A 415 16.58 -14.37 11.34
C THR A 415 15.41 -14.63 12.28
N SER A 416 14.44 -13.72 12.38
CA SER A 416 13.25 -13.88 13.23
C SER A 416 12.41 -15.10 12.84
N LEU A 417 12.29 -15.42 11.57
CA LEU A 417 11.59 -16.62 11.09
C LEU A 417 12.33 -17.92 11.53
N MET A 418 13.66 -17.86 11.60
CA MET A 418 14.45 -18.97 12.16
C MET A 418 14.37 -19.03 13.69
N ASN A 419 14.23 -17.91 14.38
CA ASN A 419 14.08 -17.87 15.83
C ASN A 419 12.78 -18.56 16.29
N VAL A 420 11.69 -18.46 15.52
CA VAL A 420 10.42 -19.12 15.82
C VAL A 420 10.40 -20.61 15.41
N TYR A 421 11.39 -21.07 14.65
CA TYR A 421 11.50 -22.45 14.16
C TYR A 421 11.37 -23.49 15.27
N THR A 422 12.09 -23.32 16.38
CA THR A 422 12.09 -24.26 17.51
C THR A 422 10.70 -24.38 18.15
N LYS A 423 9.97 -23.27 18.24
CA LYS A 423 8.59 -23.26 18.77
C LYS A 423 7.65 -24.05 17.85
N VAL A 424 7.73 -23.83 16.56
CA VAL A 424 6.92 -24.55 15.56
C VAL A 424 7.30 -26.04 15.55
N ALA A 425 8.58 -26.38 15.62
CA ALA A 425 9.05 -27.76 15.66
C ALA A 425 8.62 -28.52 16.90
N SER A 426 8.30 -27.83 18.00
CA SER A 426 7.82 -28.47 19.25
C SER A 426 6.33 -28.84 19.21
N ILE A 427 5.61 -28.51 18.15
CA ILE A 427 4.18 -28.83 18.02
C ILE A 427 4.02 -30.33 17.77
N VAL A 428 3.24 -30.97 18.62
CA VAL A 428 2.91 -32.41 18.48
C VAL A 428 1.70 -32.54 17.53
N ALA A 429 1.89 -33.29 16.47
CA ALA A 429 0.84 -33.66 15.51
C ALA A 429 1.18 -34.97 14.83
N GLU A 430 0.22 -35.62 14.19
CA GLU A 430 0.39 -36.91 13.52
C GLU A 430 -0.10 -36.86 12.06
N GLY A 431 0.39 -37.76 11.22
CA GLY A 431 -0.04 -37.92 9.83
C GLY A 431 0.14 -36.68 8.99
N ASP A 432 -0.89 -36.34 8.21
CA ASP A 432 -0.83 -35.20 7.27
C ASP A 432 -0.78 -33.84 7.98
N GLU A 433 -1.28 -33.73 9.21
CA GLU A 433 -1.14 -32.51 10.00
C GLU A 433 0.33 -32.26 10.38
N ALA A 434 1.06 -33.30 10.80
CA ALA A 434 2.50 -33.21 11.05
C ALA A 434 3.28 -32.84 9.78
N THR A 435 2.88 -33.38 8.63
CA THR A 435 3.43 -33.02 7.32
C THR A 435 3.19 -31.55 7.00
N GLY A 436 1.99 -31.02 7.27
CA GLY A 436 1.66 -29.60 7.10
C GLY A 436 2.55 -28.69 7.96
N ILE A 437 2.86 -29.06 9.20
CA ILE A 437 3.80 -28.34 10.06
C ILE A 437 5.21 -28.35 9.45
N ASN A 438 5.67 -29.49 8.94
CA ASN A 438 6.98 -29.60 8.30
C ASN A 438 7.11 -28.75 7.04
N ILE A 439 6.03 -28.56 6.28
CA ILE A 439 6.01 -27.63 5.14
C ILE A 439 6.32 -26.20 5.59
N VAL A 440 5.70 -25.76 6.69
CA VAL A 440 5.96 -24.42 7.25
C VAL A 440 7.40 -24.32 7.77
N LEU A 441 7.89 -25.31 8.50
CA LEU A 441 9.27 -25.33 9.00
C LEU A 441 10.29 -25.15 7.87
N ARG A 442 10.10 -25.83 6.73
CA ARG A 442 10.96 -25.65 5.56
C ARG A 442 10.82 -24.26 4.94
N ALA A 443 9.60 -23.73 4.88
CA ALA A 443 9.36 -22.41 4.32
C ALA A 443 10.00 -21.29 5.16
N LEU A 444 10.05 -21.42 6.49
CA LEU A 444 10.69 -20.46 7.39
C LEU A 444 12.20 -20.28 7.11
N GLU A 445 12.85 -21.28 6.52
CA GLU A 445 14.27 -21.22 6.15
C GLU A 445 14.52 -20.40 4.87
N GLU A 446 13.53 -20.29 3.98
CA GLU A 446 13.75 -19.80 2.62
C GLU A 446 14.11 -18.30 2.54
N PRO A 447 13.57 -17.37 3.35
CA PRO A 447 13.97 -15.97 3.27
C PRO A 447 15.47 -15.77 3.54
N VAL A 448 16.01 -16.33 4.63
CA VAL A 448 17.44 -16.22 4.95
C VAL A 448 18.29 -16.99 3.92
N ARG A 449 17.81 -18.13 3.43
CA ARG A 449 18.46 -18.89 2.36
C ARG A 449 18.60 -18.05 1.09
N GLN A 450 17.52 -17.39 0.67
CA GLN A 450 17.51 -16.55 -0.53
C GLN A 450 18.41 -15.32 -0.37
N ILE A 451 18.41 -14.67 0.80
CA ILE A 451 19.31 -13.55 1.11
C ILE A 451 20.78 -13.98 0.96
N ALA A 452 21.13 -15.16 1.49
CA ALA A 452 22.49 -15.71 1.35
C ALA A 452 22.85 -16.01 -0.11
N ILE A 453 21.93 -16.61 -0.87
CA ILE A 453 22.11 -16.88 -2.32
C ILE A 453 22.33 -15.58 -3.10
N ASN A 454 21.52 -14.56 -2.83
CA ASN A 454 21.66 -13.24 -3.48
C ASN A 454 23.00 -12.57 -3.11
N ALA A 455 23.56 -12.91 -1.95
CA ALA A 455 24.89 -12.48 -1.51
C ALA A 455 26.05 -13.30 -2.13
N GLY A 456 25.74 -14.32 -2.95
CA GLY A 456 26.73 -15.17 -3.59
C GLY A 456 27.25 -16.31 -2.71
N LEU A 457 26.50 -16.69 -1.67
CA LEU A 457 26.86 -17.74 -0.73
C LEU A 457 25.96 -18.97 -0.88
N GLU A 458 26.40 -20.10 -0.32
CA GLU A 458 25.59 -21.31 -0.25
C GLU A 458 24.56 -21.18 0.89
N GLY A 459 23.30 -20.93 0.51
CA GLY A 459 22.22 -20.66 1.47
C GLY A 459 21.97 -21.77 2.49
N SER A 460 22.19 -23.04 2.08
CA SER A 460 22.01 -24.20 2.97
C SER A 460 23.00 -24.20 4.14
N VAL A 461 24.23 -23.75 3.90
CA VAL A 461 25.26 -23.63 4.94
C VAL A 461 24.89 -22.55 5.95
N VAL A 462 24.39 -21.42 5.46
CA VAL A 462 23.96 -20.31 6.34
C VAL A 462 22.77 -20.73 7.22
N VAL A 463 21.76 -21.37 6.62
CA VAL A 463 20.58 -21.88 7.34
C VAL A 463 20.99 -22.90 8.42
N GLU A 464 21.83 -23.88 8.08
CA GLU A 464 22.23 -24.93 9.03
C GLU A 464 23.03 -24.35 10.21
N ARG A 465 23.89 -23.38 9.95
CA ARG A 465 24.59 -22.69 11.03
C ARG A 465 23.64 -21.88 11.90
N LEU A 466 22.67 -21.17 11.29
CA LEU A 466 21.72 -20.36 12.02
C LEU A 466 20.82 -21.16 12.99
N LYS A 467 20.51 -22.42 12.66
CA LYS A 467 19.80 -23.33 13.58
C LYS A 467 20.54 -23.59 14.89
N GLY A 468 21.86 -23.48 14.88
CA GLY A 468 22.71 -23.68 16.06
C GLY A 468 23.04 -22.41 16.84
N GLU A 469 22.68 -21.23 16.31
CA GLU A 469 22.99 -19.95 16.94
C GLU A 469 21.97 -19.56 18.02
N LYS A 470 22.36 -18.60 18.87
CA LYS A 470 21.45 -18.04 19.89
C LYS A 470 20.38 -17.17 19.25
N VAL A 471 19.21 -17.11 19.87
CA VAL A 471 18.13 -16.21 19.46
C VAL A 471 18.65 -14.77 19.34
N GLY A 472 18.37 -14.13 18.19
CA GLY A 472 18.82 -12.78 17.87
C GLY A 472 20.17 -12.71 17.15
N VAL A 473 20.98 -13.76 17.12
CA VAL A 473 22.19 -13.85 16.31
C VAL A 473 21.80 -14.27 14.89
N GLY A 474 22.27 -13.53 13.89
CA GLY A 474 21.98 -13.77 12.48
C GLY A 474 23.16 -13.48 11.58
N PHE A 475 22.96 -13.71 10.30
CA PHE A 475 23.95 -13.50 9.25
C PHE A 475 23.76 -12.12 8.58
N ASN A 476 24.75 -11.23 8.75
CA ASN A 476 24.81 -9.96 8.02
C ASN A 476 25.29 -10.22 6.58
N ALA A 477 24.37 -10.30 5.64
CA ALA A 477 24.68 -10.57 4.25
C ALA A 477 25.43 -9.43 3.54
N ALA A 478 25.43 -8.21 4.10
CA ALA A 478 26.21 -7.09 3.55
C ALA A 478 27.71 -7.29 3.79
N THR A 479 28.09 -7.65 5.03
CA THR A 479 29.51 -7.80 5.46
C THR A 479 30.02 -9.24 5.45
N GLY A 480 29.13 -10.23 5.55
CA GLY A 480 29.47 -11.64 5.67
C GLY A 480 29.74 -12.11 7.11
N GLU A 481 29.40 -11.28 8.10
CA GLU A 481 29.67 -11.54 9.52
C GLU A 481 28.43 -12.10 10.24
N TRP A 482 28.67 -12.78 11.36
CA TRP A 482 27.63 -13.24 12.28
C TRP A 482 27.55 -12.26 13.45
N VAL A 483 26.39 -11.64 13.60
CA VAL A 483 26.19 -10.54 14.54
C VAL A 483 24.90 -10.69 15.33
N ASN A 484 24.78 -10.01 16.47
CA ASN A 484 23.48 -9.78 17.09
C ASN A 484 22.71 -8.77 16.20
N MET A 485 21.66 -9.23 15.55
CA MET A 485 20.93 -8.46 14.56
C MET A 485 20.32 -7.18 15.13
N LEU A 486 19.71 -7.27 16.31
CA LEU A 486 19.11 -6.11 16.99
C LEU A 486 20.14 -5.08 17.41
N GLU A 487 21.25 -5.52 18.00
CA GLU A 487 22.35 -4.60 18.42
C GLU A 487 23.06 -3.96 17.22
N SER A 488 23.12 -4.67 16.11
CA SER A 488 23.70 -4.17 14.85
C SER A 488 22.75 -3.32 14.02
N GLY A 489 21.52 -3.07 14.52
CA GLY A 489 20.50 -2.30 13.81
C GLY A 489 19.87 -3.03 12.62
N ILE A 490 20.13 -4.32 12.41
CA ILE A 490 19.54 -5.12 11.33
C ILE A 490 18.21 -5.68 11.85
N VAL A 491 17.13 -4.96 11.59
CA VAL A 491 15.82 -5.19 12.18
C VAL A 491 14.73 -5.22 11.10
N ASP A 492 13.70 -6.02 11.36
CA ASP A 492 12.47 -6.04 10.55
C ASP A 492 11.28 -5.68 11.45
N PRO A 493 10.26 -4.96 10.96
CA PRO A 493 9.02 -4.78 11.71
C PRO A 493 8.32 -6.11 11.95
N ALA A 494 7.87 -6.34 13.19
CA ALA A 494 7.16 -7.57 13.52
C ALA A 494 5.87 -7.75 12.70
N LYS A 495 5.14 -6.65 12.46
CA LYS A 495 3.93 -6.62 11.62
C LYS A 495 4.21 -7.07 10.19
N VAL A 496 5.32 -6.61 9.59
CA VAL A 496 5.74 -7.00 8.23
C VAL A 496 6.02 -8.50 8.16
N THR A 497 6.87 -9.01 9.04
CA THR A 497 7.24 -10.44 9.08
C THR A 497 6.02 -11.34 9.34
N ARG A 498 5.16 -10.95 10.27
CA ARG A 498 3.91 -11.65 10.60
C ARG A 498 2.95 -11.68 9.41
N SER A 499 2.70 -10.54 8.79
CA SER A 499 1.76 -10.42 7.67
C SER A 499 2.25 -11.21 6.45
N ALA A 500 3.55 -11.16 6.15
CA ALA A 500 4.15 -11.94 5.08
C ALA A 500 3.93 -13.45 5.28
N LEU A 501 4.18 -13.97 6.49
CA LEU A 501 3.98 -15.38 6.81
C LEU A 501 2.50 -15.78 6.75
N GLN A 502 1.61 -14.97 7.28
CA GLN A 502 0.17 -15.22 7.33
C GLN A 502 -0.45 -15.26 5.94
N ASN A 503 -0.15 -14.26 5.10
CA ASN A 503 -0.69 -14.16 3.75
C ASN A 503 -0.14 -15.27 2.85
N ALA A 504 1.15 -15.57 2.94
CA ALA A 504 1.78 -16.68 2.22
C ALA A 504 1.12 -18.01 2.55
N ALA A 505 0.90 -18.29 3.83
CA ALA A 505 0.30 -19.54 4.30
C ALA A 505 -1.18 -19.65 3.87
N SER A 506 -1.93 -18.55 3.93
CA SER A 506 -3.34 -18.54 3.52
C SER A 506 -3.50 -18.96 2.06
N VAL A 507 -2.75 -18.33 1.15
CA VAL A 507 -2.82 -18.65 -0.27
C VAL A 507 -2.23 -20.04 -0.56
N ALA A 508 -1.11 -20.41 0.08
CA ALA A 508 -0.54 -21.75 -0.09
C ALA A 508 -1.52 -22.86 0.34
N ALA A 509 -2.20 -22.70 1.47
CA ALA A 509 -3.21 -23.67 1.94
C ALA A 509 -4.38 -23.81 0.95
N MET A 510 -4.87 -22.70 0.38
CA MET A 510 -5.91 -22.72 -0.66
C MET A 510 -5.41 -23.37 -1.94
N PHE A 511 -4.21 -23.05 -2.37
CA PHE A 511 -3.58 -23.64 -3.56
C PHE A 511 -3.48 -25.17 -3.45
N LEU A 512 -3.02 -25.69 -2.31
CA LEU A 512 -2.85 -27.13 -2.09
C LEU A 512 -4.17 -27.89 -2.08
N THR A 513 -5.28 -27.24 -1.72
CA THR A 513 -6.62 -27.85 -1.73
C THR A 513 -7.33 -27.75 -3.08
N THR A 514 -6.70 -27.11 -4.09
CA THR A 514 -7.30 -26.96 -5.43
C THR A 514 -7.25 -28.28 -6.20
N GLU A 515 -8.38 -28.72 -6.74
CA GLU A 515 -8.52 -29.95 -7.54
C GLU A 515 -8.79 -29.66 -9.01
N ALA A 516 -9.49 -28.57 -9.33
CA ALA A 516 -9.80 -28.19 -10.70
C ALA A 516 -9.52 -26.71 -10.94
N VAL A 517 -9.08 -26.38 -12.13
CA VAL A 517 -8.85 -25.00 -12.58
C VAL A 517 -9.60 -24.77 -13.88
N VAL A 518 -10.35 -23.67 -13.96
CA VAL A 518 -11.24 -23.33 -15.06
C VAL A 518 -10.78 -22.03 -15.70
N ALA A 519 -10.41 -22.07 -16.97
CA ALA A 519 -10.00 -20.91 -17.77
C ALA A 519 -10.98 -20.64 -18.91
N ASP A 520 -10.98 -19.43 -19.43
CA ASP A 520 -11.66 -19.14 -20.69
C ASP A 520 -10.83 -19.68 -21.85
N LYS A 521 -11.49 -20.34 -22.82
CA LYS A 521 -10.82 -20.70 -24.07
C LYS A 521 -10.52 -19.45 -24.86
N PRO A 522 -9.28 -19.29 -25.38
CA PRO A 522 -8.99 -18.23 -26.32
C PRO A 522 -9.97 -18.28 -27.47
N GLU A 523 -10.57 -17.16 -27.84
CA GLU A 523 -11.35 -17.11 -29.07
C GLU A 523 -10.38 -17.37 -30.25
N PRO A 524 -10.72 -18.28 -31.17
CA PRO A 524 -9.92 -18.42 -32.37
C PRO A 524 -9.92 -17.07 -33.06
N ASN A 525 -8.75 -16.54 -33.39
CA ASN A 525 -8.58 -15.27 -34.11
C ASN A 525 -9.59 -15.23 -35.24
N SER A 526 -10.62 -14.38 -35.14
CA SER A 526 -11.49 -14.06 -36.25
C SER A 526 -10.56 -13.56 -37.36
N PRO A 527 -10.59 -14.19 -38.58
CA PRO A 527 -9.73 -13.72 -39.65
C PRO A 527 -9.99 -12.23 -39.82
N ALA A 528 -8.92 -11.44 -39.83
CA ALA A 528 -8.99 -10.02 -40.09
C ALA A 528 -9.87 -9.82 -41.32
N MET A 529 -10.98 -9.06 -41.21
CA MET A 529 -11.76 -8.68 -42.37
C MET A 529 -10.80 -8.13 -43.40
N PRO A 530 -10.81 -8.63 -44.66
CA PRO A 530 -10.00 -8.06 -45.70
C PRO A 530 -10.39 -6.59 -45.80
N ASP A 531 -9.41 -5.74 -45.71
CA ASP A 531 -9.51 -4.30 -45.91
C ASP A 531 -10.19 -4.05 -47.29
N MET A 532 -11.46 -3.70 -47.29
CA MET A 532 -12.18 -3.24 -48.47
C MET A 532 -11.80 -1.79 -48.75
N GLY A 533 -10.50 -1.53 -48.79
CA GLY A 533 -9.91 -0.33 -49.29
C GLY A 533 -9.84 -0.36 -50.79
N GLY A 534 -10.65 0.45 -51.44
CA GLY A 534 -10.35 0.83 -52.81
C GLY A 534 -11.33 0.44 -53.91
N MET A 535 -12.58 0.82 -53.84
CA MET A 535 -13.32 1.13 -55.06
C MET A 535 -13.14 2.63 -55.35
N GLY A 536 -12.09 2.93 -56.12
CA GLY A 536 -11.87 4.20 -56.73
C GLY A 536 -13.05 4.56 -57.65
N MET A 537 -13.74 5.63 -57.32
CA MET A 537 -14.70 6.27 -58.22
C MET A 537 -13.89 6.94 -59.34
N GLY A 538 -13.70 6.19 -60.43
CA GLY A 538 -13.20 6.69 -61.71
C GLY A 538 -14.16 7.74 -62.29
N GLY A 539 -13.59 8.83 -62.68
CA GLY A 539 -14.25 9.99 -63.20
C GLY A 539 -15.07 9.74 -64.46
N MET A 540 -16.14 10.49 -64.59
CA MET A 540 -16.79 10.78 -65.85
C MET A 540 -16.81 12.30 -66.00
N GLY A 541 -15.82 12.76 -66.75
CA GLY A 541 -15.82 14.11 -67.31
C GLY A 541 -16.61 14.12 -68.58
N GLY A 542 -17.21 15.25 -68.87
CA GLY A 542 -17.40 15.68 -70.23
C GLY A 542 -18.81 16.02 -70.65
N MET A 543 -18.91 17.24 -71.09
CA MET A 543 -19.84 17.83 -72.07
C MET A 543 -21.19 18.33 -71.53
N MET A 544 -21.34 19.52 -71.38
CA MET A 544 -21.77 20.72 -72.13
C MET A 544 -22.00 21.88 -71.17
#